data_df3bcfe43a169cdd666ff0a651854f4f
#
_entry.id   df3bcfe43a169cdd666ff0a651854f4f
#
_cell.length_a   1.000
_cell.length_b   1.000
_cell.length_c   1.000
_cell.angle_alpha   90.00
_cell.angle_beta   90.00
_cell.angle_gamma   90.00
#
_symmetry.space_group_name_H-M   'P 1'
#
loop_
_entity.id
_entity.type
_entity.pdbx_description
1 polymer ?
#
loop_
_entity_poly.entity_id
_entity_poly.type
_entity_poly.pdbx_seq_one_letter_code
_entity_poly.pdbx_strand_id
1 'polypeptide(L)'
;MSMGRIFGIETEFGITIEGVDKMDVVEESMQLIRCYSQGDFVPLWDYQLENPRKDVRGFEVDELLNDLDEKVHLQQDRQRKIPFKELKSDLIIYNGSRFYNDHTHPEYSTGECTGLFELVAQDKAGERIVNICA
;
A
#
# COMPACT_ATOMS: atom_id res chain seq x y z
N MET A 1 26.50 -21.32 2.33
CA MET A 1 25.08 -21.25 1.95
C MET A 1 24.87 -19.94 1.27
N SER A 2 24.46 -19.93 0.02
CA SER A 2 24.02 -18.69 -0.64
C SER A 2 22.71 -18.28 0.01
N MET A 3 22.69 -17.13 0.67
CA MET A 3 21.40 -16.55 1.08
C MET A 3 20.67 -16.16 -0.20
N GLY A 4 19.55 -16.82 -0.47
CA GLY A 4 18.66 -16.44 -1.56
C GLY A 4 18.24 -14.98 -1.41
N ARG A 5 18.07 -14.28 -2.52
CA ARG A 5 17.47 -12.94 -2.49
C ARG A 5 15.98 -13.07 -2.29
N ILE A 6 15.42 -12.15 -1.54
CA ILE A 6 13.98 -11.96 -1.41
C ILE A 6 13.56 -10.83 -2.35
N PHE A 7 12.45 -11.00 -3.03
CA PHE A 7 11.89 -10.06 -3.99
C PHE A 7 10.46 -9.71 -3.58
N GLY A 8 10.06 -8.50 -3.90
CA GLY A 8 8.68 -8.03 -3.87
C GLY A 8 8.51 -6.96 -4.93
N ILE A 9 7.28 -6.74 -5.36
CA ILE A 9 6.89 -5.64 -6.22
C ILE A 9 5.61 -5.00 -5.67
N GLU A 10 5.46 -3.74 -5.97
CA GLU A 10 4.28 -2.94 -5.70
C GLU A 10 3.64 -2.57 -7.03
N THR A 11 2.33 -2.68 -7.09
CA THR A 11 1.55 -2.34 -8.28
C THR A 11 0.41 -1.42 -7.89
N GLU A 12 0.46 -0.20 -8.39
CA GLU A 12 -0.58 0.80 -8.23
C GLU A 12 -1.60 0.67 -9.36
N PHE A 13 -2.88 0.79 -9.03
CA PHE A 13 -3.98 0.71 -9.99
C PHE A 13 -4.67 2.05 -10.15
N GLY A 14 -4.72 2.55 -11.39
CA GLY A 14 -5.58 3.66 -11.73
C GLY A 14 -7.05 3.18 -11.79
N ILE A 15 -7.96 3.93 -11.15
CA ILE A 15 -9.38 3.62 -11.14
C ILE A 15 -10.20 4.69 -11.85
N THR A 16 -11.25 4.27 -12.54
CA THR A 16 -12.24 5.15 -13.18
C THR A 16 -13.61 4.55 -13.02
N ILE A 17 -14.64 5.39 -12.97
CA ILE A 17 -16.04 4.94 -12.94
C ILE A 17 -16.69 5.35 -14.25
N GLU A 18 -17.27 4.39 -14.97
CA GLU A 18 -17.93 4.65 -16.24
C GLU A 18 -19.10 5.63 -16.04
N GLY A 19 -19.12 6.67 -16.88
CA GLY A 19 -20.16 7.70 -16.85
C GLY A 19 -20.03 8.74 -15.74
N VAL A 20 -18.93 8.75 -14.98
CA VAL A 20 -18.65 9.72 -13.92
C VAL A 20 -17.47 10.60 -14.30
N ASP A 21 -17.72 11.89 -14.54
CA ASP A 21 -16.66 12.84 -14.93
C ASP A 21 -15.79 13.30 -13.76
N LYS A 22 -16.32 13.26 -12.53
CA LYS A 22 -15.60 13.66 -11.32
C LYS A 22 -15.91 12.69 -10.20
N MET A 23 -14.87 12.05 -9.69
CA MET A 23 -14.94 11.15 -8.55
C MET A 23 -13.92 11.55 -7.49
N ASP A 24 -14.17 11.19 -6.25
CA ASP A 24 -13.17 11.25 -5.20
C ASP A 24 -12.33 9.96 -5.24
N VAL A 25 -11.19 10.01 -5.92
CA VAL A 25 -10.33 8.84 -6.13
C VAL A 25 -9.87 8.18 -4.84
N VAL A 26 -9.73 8.95 -3.76
CA VAL A 26 -9.35 8.42 -2.44
C VAL A 26 -10.49 7.61 -1.84
N GLU A 27 -11.71 8.15 -1.87
CA GLU A 27 -12.90 7.46 -1.38
C GLU A 27 -13.14 6.16 -2.14
N GLU A 28 -13.06 6.20 -3.47
CA GLU A 28 -13.25 5.03 -4.33
C GLU A 28 -12.13 3.99 -4.13
N SER A 29 -10.89 4.43 -3.96
CA SER A 29 -9.78 3.54 -3.61
C SER A 29 -10.04 2.81 -2.28
N MET A 30 -10.46 3.54 -1.26
CA MET A 30 -10.82 2.96 0.05
C MET A 30 -11.96 1.95 -0.06
N GLN A 31 -13.00 2.26 -0.84
CA GLN A 31 -14.15 1.37 -1.03
C GLN A 31 -13.74 0.09 -1.76
N LEU A 32 -12.94 0.20 -2.81
CA LEU A 32 -12.44 -0.93 -3.58
C LEU A 32 -11.62 -1.89 -2.70
N ILE A 33 -10.72 -1.36 -1.86
CA ILE A 33 -9.93 -2.19 -0.94
C ILE A 33 -10.83 -2.88 0.08
N ARG A 34 -11.79 -2.16 0.65
CA ARG A 34 -12.71 -2.70 1.67
C ARG A 34 -13.70 -3.72 1.12
N CYS A 35 -13.90 -3.75 -0.19
CA CYS A 35 -14.70 -4.78 -0.85
C CYS A 35 -14.06 -6.17 -0.72
N TYR A 36 -12.73 -6.25 -0.65
CA TYR A 36 -12.03 -7.52 -0.48
C TYR A 36 -12.03 -7.95 1.00
N SER A 37 -12.64 -9.09 1.29
CA SER A 37 -12.90 -9.55 2.67
C SER A 37 -11.93 -10.62 3.17
N GLN A 38 -10.89 -10.97 2.39
CA GLN A 38 -9.96 -12.05 2.75
C GLN A 38 -8.64 -11.49 3.28
N GLY A 39 -8.64 -11.11 4.53
CA GLY A 39 -7.48 -10.55 5.22
C GLY A 39 -7.89 -9.79 6.46
N ASP A 40 -6.90 -9.25 7.14
CA ASP A 40 -7.08 -8.46 8.35
C ASP A 40 -6.59 -7.02 8.14
N PHE A 41 -7.43 -6.04 8.49
CA PHE A 41 -7.02 -4.64 8.47
C PHE A 41 -6.03 -4.36 9.58
N VAL A 42 -4.86 -3.85 9.19
CA VAL A 42 -3.77 -3.55 10.11
C VAL A 42 -4.08 -2.27 10.88
N PRO A 43 -3.85 -2.24 12.20
CA PRO A 43 -3.74 -1.00 12.94
C PRO A 43 -2.55 -0.20 12.43
N LEU A 44 -2.39 1.04 12.83
CA LEU A 44 -1.26 1.90 12.47
C LEU A 44 0.06 1.16 12.59
N TRP A 45 0.95 1.39 11.61
CA TRP A 45 2.32 0.91 11.69
C TRP A 45 2.98 1.45 12.95
N ASP A 46 3.61 0.56 13.70
CA ASP A 46 4.28 0.89 14.96
C ASP A 46 5.80 0.81 14.77
N TYR A 47 6.45 1.96 14.81
CA TYR A 47 7.91 2.08 14.73
C TYR A 47 8.62 1.95 16.09
N GLN A 48 7.97 1.49 17.15
CA GLN A 48 8.59 1.40 18.48
C GLN A 48 9.86 0.53 18.49
N LEU A 49 9.90 -0.50 17.67
CA LEU A 49 11.03 -1.40 17.54
C LEU A 49 12.00 -1.01 16.41
N GLU A 50 11.67 -0.02 15.63
CA GLU A 50 12.45 0.42 14.48
C GLU A 50 12.79 1.90 14.62
N ASN A 51 13.96 2.30 14.14
CA ASN A 51 14.29 3.70 13.96
C ASN A 51 14.43 4.00 12.46
N PRO A 52 13.39 4.52 11.79
CA PRO A 52 13.44 4.77 10.35
C PRO A 52 14.48 5.82 9.94
N ARG A 53 15.01 6.59 10.90
CA ARG A 53 16.07 7.58 10.66
C ARG A 53 17.48 7.00 10.72
N LYS A 54 17.62 5.74 11.10
CA LYS A 54 18.92 5.07 11.28
C LYS A 54 18.99 3.82 10.41
N ASP A 55 20.01 3.73 9.58
CA ASP A 55 20.26 2.51 8.80
C ASP A 55 21.19 1.53 9.55
N VAL A 56 21.30 0.30 9.03
CA VAL A 56 22.14 -0.75 9.61
C VAL A 56 23.64 -0.43 9.58
N ARG A 57 24.05 0.56 8.79
CA ARG A 57 25.44 1.04 8.72
C ARG A 57 25.77 2.06 9.80
N GLY A 58 24.76 2.47 10.58
CA GLY A 58 24.89 3.47 11.62
C GLY A 58 24.73 4.92 11.13
N PHE A 59 24.37 5.12 9.87
CA PHE A 59 23.99 6.45 9.38
C PHE A 59 22.65 6.86 10.01
N GLU A 60 22.59 8.05 10.54
CA GLU A 60 21.39 8.60 11.17
C GLU A 60 21.14 10.03 10.67
N VAL A 61 19.91 10.34 10.39
CA VAL A 61 19.46 11.68 9.98
C VAL A 61 18.60 12.30 11.06
N ASP A 62 18.69 13.60 11.22
CA ASP A 62 17.89 14.34 12.21
C ASP A 62 16.40 14.37 11.83
N GLU A 63 16.10 14.39 10.54
CA GLU A 63 14.74 14.45 10.00
C GLU A 63 14.64 13.65 8.70
N LEU A 64 13.53 12.94 8.52
CA LEU A 64 13.17 12.33 7.24
C LEU A 64 12.60 13.42 6.33
N LEU A 65 13.25 13.62 5.18
CA LEU A 65 12.80 14.58 4.18
C LEU A 65 11.81 13.88 3.24
N ASN A 66 10.58 14.35 3.28
CA ASN A 66 9.58 14.00 2.30
C ASN A 66 9.76 14.92 1.09
N ASP A 67 9.49 14.39 -0.11
CA ASP A 67 9.47 15.24 -1.29
C ASP A 67 8.28 16.22 -1.28
N LEU A 68 8.24 17.12 -2.28
CA LEU A 68 7.21 18.17 -2.32
C LEU A 68 5.82 17.58 -2.60
N ASP A 69 5.74 16.54 -3.42
CA ASP A 69 4.48 15.92 -3.80
C ASP A 69 3.87 15.17 -2.61
N GLU A 70 4.67 14.45 -1.86
CA GLU A 70 4.24 13.79 -0.64
C GLU A 70 3.71 14.79 0.41
N LYS A 71 4.34 15.95 0.54
CA LYS A 71 3.84 17.02 1.44
C LYS A 71 2.46 17.54 1.04
N VAL A 72 2.20 17.66 -0.25
CA VAL A 72 0.88 18.08 -0.78
C VAL A 72 -0.18 17.03 -0.45
N HIS A 73 0.10 15.75 -0.70
CA HIS A 73 -0.81 14.66 -0.38
C HIS A 73 -1.12 14.58 1.12
N LEU A 74 -0.11 14.67 1.98
CA LEU A 74 -0.29 14.70 3.43
C LEU A 74 -1.16 15.87 3.91
N GLN A 75 -1.06 17.03 3.26
CA GLN A 75 -1.91 18.18 3.58
C GLN A 75 -3.36 17.94 3.16
N GLN A 76 -3.59 17.37 1.98
CA GLN A 76 -4.91 17.02 1.48
C GLN A 76 -5.59 15.98 2.37
N ASP A 77 -4.87 14.95 2.78
CA ASP A 77 -5.35 13.89 3.66
C ASP A 77 -5.80 14.45 5.02
N ARG A 78 -5.01 15.37 5.60
CA ARG A 78 -5.37 16.05 6.86
C ARG A 78 -6.66 16.87 6.74
N GLN A 79 -6.96 17.42 5.57
CA GLN A 79 -8.19 18.20 5.34
C GLN A 79 -9.44 17.30 5.25
N ARG A 80 -9.30 16.03 4.90
CA ARG A 80 -10.42 15.08 4.75
C ARG A 80 -11.13 14.75 6.07
N LYS A 81 -10.49 15.00 7.22
CA LYS A 81 -11.01 14.65 8.56
C LYS A 81 -11.30 13.15 8.74
N ILE A 82 -10.75 12.31 7.91
CA ILE A 82 -10.81 10.85 8.00
C ILE A 82 -9.61 10.41 8.84
N PRO A 83 -9.78 9.51 9.83
CA PRO A 83 -8.65 8.96 10.56
C PRO A 83 -7.65 8.29 9.61
N PHE A 84 -6.37 8.52 9.81
CA PHE A 84 -5.30 8.02 8.92
C PHE A 84 -5.38 6.50 8.69
N LYS A 85 -5.73 5.75 9.74
CA LYS A 85 -5.96 4.31 9.66
C LYS A 85 -7.06 3.93 8.65
N GLU A 86 -8.15 4.69 8.67
CA GLU A 86 -9.27 4.45 7.76
C GLU A 86 -8.90 4.86 6.33
N LEU A 87 -8.19 5.97 6.20
CA LEU A 87 -7.72 6.51 4.93
C LEU A 87 -6.80 5.51 4.20
N LYS A 88 -5.86 4.90 4.90
CA LYS A 88 -4.96 3.90 4.34
C LYS A 88 -5.70 2.62 3.96
N SER A 89 -6.77 2.26 4.65
CA SER A 89 -7.51 1.00 4.41
C SER A 89 -6.58 -0.20 4.24
N ASP A 90 -5.61 -0.33 5.14
CA ASP A 90 -4.45 -1.21 5.02
C ASP A 90 -4.84 -2.67 5.34
N LEU A 91 -4.96 -3.47 4.30
CA LEU A 91 -5.39 -4.86 4.39
C LEU A 91 -4.21 -5.81 4.15
N ILE A 92 -3.88 -6.63 5.14
CA ILE A 92 -2.94 -7.75 4.96
C ILE A 92 -3.74 -8.98 4.54
N ILE A 93 -3.43 -9.49 3.37
CA ILE A 93 -4.09 -10.65 2.75
C ILE A 93 -3.44 -11.93 3.26
N TYR A 94 -4.21 -13.03 3.29
CA TYR A 94 -3.74 -14.33 3.82
C TYR A 94 -2.57 -14.94 3.04
N ASN A 95 -2.28 -14.49 1.84
CA ASN A 95 -1.09 -14.89 1.08
C ASN A 95 0.18 -14.11 1.44
N GLY A 96 0.12 -13.22 2.45
CA GLY A 96 1.22 -12.37 2.87
C GLY A 96 1.36 -11.05 2.11
N SER A 97 0.49 -10.81 1.12
CA SER A 97 0.46 -9.55 0.37
C SER A 97 -0.28 -8.46 1.13
N ARG A 98 -0.04 -7.23 0.75
CA ARG A 98 -0.69 -6.04 1.30
C ARG A 98 -1.51 -5.36 0.21
N PHE A 99 -2.74 -4.97 0.53
CA PHE A 99 -3.61 -4.20 -0.34
C PHE A 99 -4.11 -2.97 0.41
N TYR A 100 -3.78 -1.80 -0.06
CA TYR A 100 -3.98 -0.56 0.69
C TYR A 100 -4.14 0.65 -0.23
N ASN A 101 -4.60 1.76 0.35
CA ASN A 101 -4.64 3.04 -0.36
C ASN A 101 -3.30 3.75 -0.17
N ASP A 102 -2.55 3.91 -1.26
CA ASP A 102 -1.40 4.78 -1.27
C ASP A 102 -1.76 6.10 -1.96
N HIS A 103 -1.92 7.13 -1.13
CA HIS A 103 -2.44 8.45 -1.48
C HIS A 103 -3.79 8.40 -2.21
N THR A 104 -3.79 8.13 -3.50
CA THR A 104 -4.99 8.15 -4.37
C THR A 104 -5.20 6.85 -5.14
N HIS A 105 -4.32 5.87 -4.97
CA HIS A 105 -4.35 4.62 -5.73
C HIS A 105 -4.54 3.41 -4.83
N PRO A 106 -5.40 2.45 -5.21
CA PRO A 106 -5.30 1.12 -4.63
C PRO A 106 -3.96 0.52 -5.03
N GLU A 107 -3.18 0.12 -4.07
CA GLU A 107 -1.87 -0.48 -4.28
C GLU A 107 -1.82 -1.89 -3.72
N TYR A 108 -1.21 -2.79 -4.49
CA TYR A 108 -0.97 -4.15 -4.09
C TYR A 108 0.53 -4.41 -4.01
N SER A 109 1.01 -4.65 -2.79
CA SER A 109 2.39 -5.10 -2.53
C SER A 109 2.40 -6.61 -2.38
N THR A 110 3.21 -7.30 -3.17
CA THR A 110 3.34 -8.75 -3.07
C THR A 110 3.91 -9.16 -1.72
N GLY A 111 3.63 -10.40 -1.30
CA GLY A 111 4.39 -11.03 -0.25
C GLY A 111 5.86 -11.26 -0.64
N GLU A 112 6.68 -11.64 0.31
CA GLU A 112 8.08 -11.98 0.09
C GLU A 112 8.21 -13.21 -0.82
N CYS A 113 8.90 -13.07 -1.95
CA CYS A 113 9.11 -14.12 -2.94
C CYS A 113 10.58 -14.48 -3.04
N THR A 114 10.86 -15.77 -3.21
CA THR A 114 12.23 -16.29 -3.36
C THR A 114 12.59 -16.60 -4.81
N GLY A 115 11.62 -16.54 -5.71
CA GLY A 115 11.80 -16.84 -7.13
C GLY A 115 10.87 -16.06 -8.03
N LEU A 116 11.28 -15.93 -9.29
CA LEU A 116 10.55 -15.15 -10.30
C LEU A 116 9.13 -15.69 -10.55
N PHE A 117 8.96 -17.01 -10.57
CA PHE A 117 7.64 -17.62 -10.79
C PHE A 117 6.65 -17.24 -9.67
N GLU A 118 7.11 -17.30 -8.44
CA GLU A 118 6.33 -16.91 -7.27
C GLU A 118 5.97 -15.42 -7.32
N LEU A 119 6.93 -14.56 -7.67
CA LEU A 119 6.72 -13.12 -7.81
C LEU A 119 5.64 -12.80 -8.84
N VAL A 120 5.73 -13.41 -10.03
CA VAL A 120 4.72 -13.22 -11.09
C VAL A 120 3.35 -13.76 -10.67
N ALA A 121 3.31 -14.89 -9.96
CA ALA A 121 2.05 -15.45 -9.47
C ALA A 121 1.38 -14.52 -8.44
N GLN A 122 2.16 -13.93 -7.56
CA GLN A 122 1.70 -12.97 -6.56
C GLN A 122 1.18 -11.67 -7.22
N ASP A 123 1.91 -11.13 -8.20
CA ASP A 123 1.48 -9.95 -8.96
C ASP A 123 0.14 -10.21 -9.68
N LYS A 124 0.02 -11.36 -10.37
CA LYS A 124 -1.22 -11.74 -11.04
C LYS A 124 -2.37 -12.03 -10.05
N ALA A 125 -2.08 -12.39 -8.83
CA ALA A 125 -3.09 -12.47 -7.78
C ALA A 125 -3.64 -11.08 -7.43
N GLY A 126 -2.78 -10.06 -7.35
CA GLY A 126 -3.19 -8.66 -7.16
C GLY A 126 -4.16 -8.18 -8.24
N GLU A 127 -3.83 -8.37 -9.51
CA GLU A 127 -4.71 -8.03 -10.63
C GLU A 127 -6.10 -8.71 -10.51
N ARG A 128 -6.14 -9.97 -10.11
CA ARG A 128 -7.40 -10.70 -9.91
C ARG A 128 -8.22 -10.16 -8.75
N ILE A 129 -7.56 -9.80 -7.66
CA ILE A 129 -8.21 -9.21 -6.48
C ILE A 129 -8.88 -7.90 -6.86
N VAL A 130 -8.16 -7.01 -7.54
CA VAL A 130 -8.70 -5.74 -8.01
C VAL A 130 -9.91 -5.98 -8.94
N ASN A 131 -9.80 -6.88 -9.90
CA ASN A 131 -10.91 -7.21 -10.82
C ASN A 131 -12.13 -7.85 -10.13
N ILE A 132 -11.98 -8.48 -8.97
CA ILE A 132 -13.11 -9.01 -8.20
C ILE A 132 -13.83 -7.88 -7.46
N CYS A 133 -13.10 -6.85 -7.05
CA CYS A 133 -13.62 -5.73 -6.27
C CYS A 133 -14.16 -4.58 -7.16
N ALA A 134 -13.71 -4.48 -8.40
CA ALA A 134 -14.16 -3.48 -9.37
C ALA A 134 -15.47 -3.89 -10.04
#